data_75250eb32e47ad7d265c0640948754d2
#
_entry.id   75250eb32e47ad7d265c0640948754d2
#
_cell.length_a   1.000
_cell.length_b   1.000
_cell.length_c   1.000
_cell.angle_alpha   90.00
_cell.angle_beta   90.00
_cell.angle_gamma   90.00
#
_symmetry.space_group_name_H-M   'P 1'
#
loop_
_entity.id
_entity.type
_entity.pdbx_description
1 polymer ?
#
loop_
_entity_poly.entity_id
_entity_poly.type
_entity_poly.pdbx_seq_one_letter_code
_entity_poly.pdbx_strand_id
1 'polypeptide(L)'
;MENKIMSEPLESMHSLEFLGNFLNDIPVLGNEFLKNPLHDWVIALFIILGGIIVTRTVYWFIEKYLKGLAEKTKTKLDDILLETLKKPLVFAGTLTGFWFGLKYLNFSGYPGVDTWINGLFSVLITFVAASLLCKLFEAVLDQYVAPYFEDTDNDLDDALLPIFRRGVRTIVWVVAIILALDNAGYDITTVLAGLGVAGMAFALAAKDSLSNLFGGFTIFTDKPFSLKD
;
A
#
# COMPACT_ATOMS: atom_id res chain seq x y z
N MET A 1 8.49 33.47 6.09
CA MET A 1 8.94 32.06 6.28
C MET A 1 8.52 31.15 5.14
N GLU A 2 7.87 31.68 4.13
CA GLU A 2 7.21 30.94 3.02
C GLU A 2 8.12 30.67 1.80
N ASN A 3 9.30 31.26 1.74
CA ASN A 3 10.18 31.22 0.57
C ASN A 3 11.33 30.18 0.62
N LYS A 4 11.40 29.38 1.69
CA LYS A 4 12.51 28.41 1.88
C LYS A 4 12.18 26.98 1.44
N ILE A 5 10.89 26.65 1.29
CA ILE A 5 10.43 25.29 0.94
C ILE A 5 10.42 25.05 -0.59
N MET A 6 10.46 26.13 -1.39
CA MET A 6 10.42 26.05 -2.86
C MET A 6 11.79 26.09 -3.54
N SER A 7 12.89 26.24 -2.80
CA SER A 7 14.25 26.29 -3.37
C SER A 7 14.98 24.94 -3.40
N GLU A 8 14.60 23.97 -2.57
CA GLU A 8 15.26 22.65 -2.54
C GLU A 8 15.10 21.82 -3.83
N PRO A 9 13.94 21.82 -4.53
CA PRO A 9 13.86 21.08 -5.80
C PRO A 9 14.70 21.68 -6.93
N LEU A 10 15.02 22.97 -6.88
CA LEU A 10 15.78 23.64 -7.93
C LEU A 10 17.30 23.36 -7.84
N GLU A 11 17.85 23.19 -6.62
CA GLU A 11 19.26 22.82 -6.46
C GLU A 11 19.56 21.37 -6.90
N SER A 12 18.62 20.46 -6.65
CA SER A 12 18.76 19.09 -7.13
C SER A 12 18.65 18.97 -8.66
N MET A 13 17.83 19.79 -9.29
CA MET A 13 17.76 19.88 -10.76
C MET A 13 19.04 20.43 -11.37
N HIS A 14 19.66 21.42 -10.74
CA HIS A 14 20.91 22.02 -11.22
C HIS A 14 22.10 21.04 -11.15
N SER A 15 22.14 20.19 -10.14
CA SER A 15 23.17 19.13 -10.03
C SER A 15 22.98 18.03 -11.09
N LEU A 16 21.75 17.71 -11.46
CA LEU A 16 21.44 16.74 -12.51
C LEU A 16 21.75 17.30 -13.91
N GLU A 17 21.49 18.58 -14.15
CA GLU A 17 21.90 19.26 -15.38
C GLU A 17 23.42 19.30 -15.55
N PHE A 18 24.17 19.56 -14.48
CA PHE A 18 25.63 19.54 -14.50
C PHE A 18 26.17 18.14 -14.87
N LEU A 19 25.59 17.08 -14.26
CA LEU A 19 25.95 15.71 -14.60
C LEU A 19 25.57 15.36 -16.04
N GLY A 20 24.41 15.82 -16.52
CA GLY A 20 23.99 15.66 -17.92
C GLY A 20 24.97 16.27 -18.90
N ASN A 21 25.41 17.51 -18.66
CA ASN A 21 26.39 18.21 -19.50
C ASN A 21 27.74 17.49 -19.48
N PHE A 22 28.23 17.06 -18.33
CA PHE A 22 29.50 16.32 -18.20
C PHE A 22 29.45 14.96 -18.93
N LEU A 23 28.34 14.25 -18.86
CA LEU A 23 28.17 12.95 -19.53
C LEU A 23 28.00 13.11 -21.05
N ASN A 24 27.43 14.23 -21.51
CA ASN A 24 27.25 14.52 -22.94
C ASN A 24 28.59 14.76 -23.70
N ASP A 25 29.62 15.17 -22.98
CA ASP A 25 30.98 15.32 -23.55
C ASP A 25 31.65 13.95 -23.85
N ILE A 26 31.05 12.84 -23.42
CA ILE A 26 31.53 11.51 -23.77
C ILE A 26 30.89 11.08 -25.10
N PRO A 27 31.69 10.88 -26.19
CA PRO A 27 31.16 10.71 -27.55
C PRO A 27 30.17 9.55 -27.73
N VAL A 28 30.25 8.51 -26.90
CA VAL A 28 29.34 7.34 -26.93
C VAL A 28 28.01 7.66 -26.30
N LEU A 29 27.96 8.52 -25.27
CA LEU A 29 26.76 8.85 -24.51
C LEU A 29 25.90 9.95 -25.12
N GLY A 30 26.41 10.65 -26.14
CA GLY A 30 25.67 11.66 -26.92
C GLY A 30 24.71 11.06 -27.95
N ASN A 31 24.77 9.74 -28.22
CA ASN A 31 23.82 9.08 -29.11
C ASN A 31 22.40 9.05 -28.51
N GLU A 32 21.41 9.33 -29.35
CA GLU A 32 20.01 9.34 -28.91
C GLU A 32 19.35 7.93 -29.01
N PHE A 33 18.69 7.53 -27.95
CA PHE A 33 17.80 6.38 -27.94
C PHE A 33 16.42 6.80 -27.44
N LEU A 34 15.38 6.52 -28.21
CA LEU A 34 14.00 6.98 -27.95
C LEU A 34 13.92 8.51 -27.67
N LYS A 35 14.63 9.30 -28.49
CA LYS A 35 14.73 10.76 -28.35
C LYS A 35 15.32 11.27 -27.04
N ASN A 36 15.97 10.39 -26.29
CA ASN A 36 16.78 10.75 -25.13
C ASN A 36 18.23 10.41 -25.42
N PRO A 37 19.18 11.29 -25.10
CA PRO A 37 20.60 10.95 -25.19
C PRO A 37 20.94 9.84 -24.19
N LEU A 38 21.93 9.03 -24.50
CA LEU A 38 22.29 7.87 -23.67
C LEU A 38 22.67 8.25 -22.24
N HIS A 39 23.18 9.47 -22.02
CA HIS A 39 23.48 9.94 -20.67
C HIS A 39 22.24 10.09 -19.79
N ASP A 40 21.06 10.45 -20.35
CA ASP A 40 19.81 10.51 -19.59
C ASP A 40 19.37 9.11 -19.11
N TRP A 41 19.59 8.08 -19.92
CA TRP A 41 19.36 6.69 -19.52
C TRP A 41 20.29 6.25 -18.38
N VAL A 42 21.56 6.69 -18.42
CA VAL A 42 22.52 6.45 -17.34
C VAL A 42 22.08 7.15 -16.06
N ILE A 43 21.64 8.41 -16.14
CA ILE A 43 21.11 9.15 -14.98
C ILE A 43 19.85 8.50 -14.44
N ALA A 44 18.90 8.11 -15.30
CA ALA A 44 17.69 7.40 -14.91
C ALA A 44 18.03 6.09 -14.18
N LEU A 45 19.02 5.33 -14.66
CA LEU A 45 19.51 4.13 -14.01
C LEU A 45 20.09 4.43 -12.61
N PHE A 46 20.87 5.50 -12.46
CA PHE A 46 21.39 5.93 -11.16
C PHE A 46 20.28 6.35 -10.21
N ILE A 47 19.22 7.01 -10.69
CA ILE A 47 18.04 7.36 -9.88
C ILE A 47 17.34 6.08 -9.40
N ILE A 48 17.13 5.10 -10.28
CA ILE A 48 16.52 3.80 -9.93
C ILE A 48 17.35 3.07 -8.87
N LEU A 49 18.66 2.93 -9.12
CA LEU A 49 19.57 2.25 -8.18
C LEU A 49 19.66 3.00 -6.85
N GLY A 50 19.74 4.33 -6.91
CA GLY A 50 19.70 5.20 -5.72
C GLY A 50 18.42 5.02 -4.94
N GLY A 51 17.26 4.97 -5.60
CA GLY A 51 15.96 4.70 -4.97
C GLY A 51 15.92 3.34 -4.27
N ILE A 52 16.47 2.29 -4.89
CA ILE A 52 16.57 0.96 -4.29
C ILE A 52 17.48 0.98 -3.05
N ILE A 53 18.64 1.63 -3.15
CA ILE A 53 19.59 1.74 -2.03
C ILE A 53 18.98 2.54 -0.88
N VAL A 54 18.38 3.69 -1.17
CA VAL A 54 17.70 4.53 -0.18
C VAL A 54 16.60 3.74 0.52
N THR A 55 15.74 3.06 -0.24
CA THR A 55 14.66 2.25 0.32
C THR A 55 15.17 1.16 1.25
N ARG A 56 16.23 0.44 0.85
CA ARG A 56 16.85 -0.60 1.70
C ARG A 56 17.51 -0.02 2.94
N THR A 57 18.18 1.13 2.79
CA THR A 57 18.86 1.82 3.90
C THR A 57 17.84 2.35 4.90
N VAL A 58 16.78 3.00 4.44
CA VAL A 58 15.68 3.49 5.29
C VAL A 58 15.03 2.32 6.01
N TYR A 59 14.74 1.23 5.28
CA TYR A 59 14.17 0.05 5.91
C TYR A 59 15.11 -0.55 6.99
N TRP A 60 16.41 -0.72 6.69
CA TRP A 60 17.40 -1.20 7.66
C TRP A 60 17.48 -0.29 8.89
N PHE A 61 17.39 1.02 8.69
CA PHE A 61 17.38 1.98 9.78
C PHE A 61 16.13 1.85 10.65
N ILE A 62 14.96 1.74 10.03
CA ILE A 62 13.67 1.51 10.71
C ILE A 62 13.73 0.20 11.50
N GLU A 63 14.18 -0.90 10.89
CA GLU A 63 14.33 -2.20 11.55
C GLU A 63 15.25 -2.11 12.77
N LYS A 64 16.40 -1.44 12.64
CA LYS A 64 17.36 -1.28 13.74
C LYS A 64 16.80 -0.44 14.89
N TYR A 65 16.11 0.65 14.57
CA TYR A 65 15.49 1.52 15.59
C TYR A 65 14.32 0.86 16.29
N LEU A 66 13.44 0.21 15.52
CA LEU A 66 12.27 -0.44 16.08
C LEU A 66 12.63 -1.69 16.90
N LYS A 67 13.61 -2.48 16.48
CA LYS A 67 14.12 -3.58 17.31
C LYS A 67 14.67 -3.08 18.63
N GLY A 68 15.39 -1.96 18.66
CA GLY A 68 15.88 -1.35 19.90
C GLY A 68 14.77 -0.77 20.81
N LEU A 69 13.58 -0.45 20.24
CA LEU A 69 12.40 -0.10 21.03
C LEU A 69 11.62 -1.35 21.47
N ALA A 70 11.52 -2.36 20.61
CA ALA A 70 10.82 -3.63 20.86
C ALA A 70 11.45 -4.40 22.03
N GLU A 71 12.77 -4.36 22.19
CA GLU A 71 13.47 -4.92 23.37
C GLU A 71 13.03 -4.27 24.71
N LYS A 72 12.46 -3.06 24.65
CA LYS A 72 11.94 -2.34 25.82
C LYS A 72 10.44 -2.52 26.02
N THR A 73 9.71 -2.94 25.01
CA THR A 73 8.27 -3.22 25.04
C THR A 73 8.05 -4.73 25.13
N LYS A 74 7.25 -5.18 26.09
CA LYS A 74 6.90 -6.61 26.28
C LYS A 74 5.97 -7.17 25.17
N THR A 75 5.73 -6.41 24.11
CA THR A 75 4.75 -6.73 23.08
C THR A 75 5.45 -7.29 21.84
N LYS A 76 5.13 -8.51 21.43
CA LYS A 76 5.63 -9.18 20.22
C LYS A 76 5.14 -8.53 18.92
N LEU A 77 4.28 -7.49 19.01
CA LEU A 77 3.73 -6.77 17.87
C LEU A 77 4.77 -6.13 16.98
N ASP A 78 5.78 -5.52 17.60
CA ASP A 78 6.78 -4.73 16.88
C ASP A 78 7.57 -5.63 15.91
N ASP A 79 7.89 -6.86 16.31
CA ASP A 79 8.62 -7.82 15.48
C ASP A 79 7.75 -8.35 14.33
N ILE A 80 6.49 -8.69 14.60
CA ILE A 80 5.55 -9.22 13.60
C ILE A 80 5.19 -8.15 12.57
N LEU A 81 4.94 -6.91 13.02
CA LEU A 81 4.67 -5.79 12.13
C LEU A 81 5.86 -5.48 11.24
N LEU A 82 7.07 -5.45 11.79
CA LEU A 82 8.29 -5.21 11.03
C LEU A 82 8.50 -6.25 9.94
N GLU A 83 8.37 -7.53 10.28
CA GLU A 83 8.56 -8.61 9.32
C GLU A 83 7.48 -8.62 8.24
N THR A 84 6.22 -8.36 8.63
CA THR A 84 5.06 -8.34 7.74
C THR A 84 5.11 -7.16 6.76
N LEU A 85 5.52 -5.97 7.24
CA LEU A 85 5.57 -4.75 6.43
C LEU A 85 6.81 -4.65 5.55
N LYS A 86 7.88 -5.40 5.87
CA LYS A 86 9.15 -5.35 5.14
C LYS A 86 9.00 -5.48 3.62
N LYS A 87 8.36 -6.55 3.18
CA LYS A 87 8.22 -6.84 1.76
C LYS A 87 7.42 -5.78 1.01
N PRO A 88 6.21 -5.37 1.49
CA PRO A 88 5.44 -4.32 0.81
C PRO A 88 6.15 -2.96 0.78
N LEU A 89 6.77 -2.54 1.88
CA LEU A 89 7.45 -1.25 1.95
C LEU A 89 8.68 -1.18 1.03
N VAL A 90 9.52 -2.23 1.02
CA VAL A 90 10.67 -2.30 0.12
C VAL A 90 10.20 -2.33 -1.33
N PHE A 91 9.10 -3.03 -1.63
CA PHE A 91 8.55 -3.08 -2.98
C PHE A 91 7.97 -1.71 -3.40
N ALA A 92 7.23 -1.03 -2.53
CA ALA A 92 6.71 0.32 -2.76
C ALA A 92 7.83 1.32 -3.05
N GLY A 93 8.87 1.33 -2.22
CA GLY A 93 10.00 2.24 -2.40
C GLY A 93 10.81 1.94 -3.67
N THR A 94 11.00 0.65 -4.01
CA THR A 94 11.64 0.26 -5.27
C THR A 94 10.81 0.70 -6.48
N LEU A 95 9.49 0.51 -6.42
CA LEU A 95 8.56 0.95 -7.47
C LEU A 95 8.59 2.46 -7.65
N THR A 96 8.61 3.20 -6.54
CA THR A 96 8.71 4.67 -6.54
C THR A 96 10.03 5.13 -7.15
N GLY A 97 11.15 4.52 -6.79
CA GLY A 97 12.46 4.81 -7.40
C GLY A 97 12.48 4.55 -8.91
N PHE A 98 11.84 3.45 -9.34
CA PHE A 98 11.69 3.12 -10.77
C PHE A 98 10.84 4.16 -11.50
N TRP A 99 9.72 4.58 -10.92
CA TRP A 99 8.86 5.61 -11.47
C TRP A 99 9.58 6.96 -11.61
N PHE A 100 10.33 7.41 -10.59
CA PHE A 100 11.12 8.63 -10.67
C PHE A 100 12.20 8.54 -11.76
N GLY A 101 12.87 7.40 -11.91
CA GLY A 101 13.84 7.18 -12.97
C GLY A 101 13.22 7.27 -14.36
N LEU A 102 12.05 6.68 -14.57
CA LEU A 102 11.33 6.78 -15.84
C LEU A 102 10.82 8.20 -16.10
N LYS A 103 10.40 8.92 -15.08
CA LYS A 103 9.94 10.31 -15.18
C LYS A 103 11.06 11.30 -15.52
N TYR A 104 12.29 10.94 -15.24
CA TYR A 104 13.45 11.74 -15.64
C TYR A 104 13.63 11.74 -17.17
N LEU A 105 13.24 10.66 -17.86
CA LEU A 105 13.32 10.55 -19.31
C LEU A 105 12.22 11.38 -19.99
N ASN A 106 12.59 12.03 -21.10
CA ASN A 106 11.67 12.84 -21.88
C ASN A 106 10.97 12.00 -22.95
N PHE A 107 9.70 11.71 -22.75
CA PHE A 107 8.86 10.98 -23.70
C PHE A 107 7.92 11.90 -24.50
N SER A 108 8.19 13.21 -24.57
CA SER A 108 7.33 14.18 -25.29
C SER A 108 7.12 13.83 -26.77
N GLY A 109 8.02 13.06 -27.36
CA GLY A 109 7.89 12.55 -28.73
C GLY A 109 6.98 11.33 -28.89
N TYR A 110 6.44 10.77 -27.82
CA TYR A 110 5.60 9.58 -27.81
C TYR A 110 4.30 9.86 -27.03
N PRO A 111 3.25 10.36 -27.72
CA PRO A 111 1.98 10.71 -27.08
C PRO A 111 1.41 9.54 -26.26
N GLY A 112 1.04 9.80 -25.02
CA GLY A 112 0.44 8.82 -24.13
C GLY A 112 1.40 8.00 -23.27
N VAL A 113 2.71 7.95 -23.56
CA VAL A 113 3.68 7.17 -22.74
C VAL A 113 3.69 7.65 -21.29
N ASP A 114 3.71 8.96 -21.06
CA ASP A 114 3.62 9.53 -19.71
C ASP A 114 2.35 9.12 -18.97
N THR A 115 1.22 9.10 -19.68
CA THR A 115 -0.06 8.67 -19.12
C THR A 115 -0.02 7.20 -18.73
N TRP A 116 0.58 6.35 -19.59
CA TRP A 116 0.73 4.93 -19.31
C TRP A 116 1.69 4.66 -18.14
N ILE A 117 2.81 5.37 -18.06
CA ILE A 117 3.78 5.24 -16.95
C ILE A 117 3.09 5.61 -15.64
N ASN A 118 2.37 6.74 -15.60
CA ASN A 118 1.67 7.17 -14.39
C ASN A 118 0.52 6.23 -14.03
N GLY A 119 -0.28 5.81 -15.00
CA GLY A 119 -1.38 4.87 -14.79
C GLY A 119 -0.88 3.52 -14.24
N LEU A 120 0.16 2.96 -14.86
CA LEU A 120 0.76 1.71 -14.41
C LEU A 120 1.33 1.83 -12.99
N PHE A 121 2.05 2.92 -12.70
CA PHE A 121 2.56 3.20 -11.36
C PHE A 121 1.42 3.29 -10.35
N SER A 122 0.36 4.05 -10.65
CA SER A 122 -0.80 4.22 -9.77
C SER A 122 -1.51 2.89 -9.49
N VAL A 123 -1.69 2.04 -10.50
CA VAL A 123 -2.26 0.70 -10.34
C VAL A 123 -1.38 -0.16 -9.44
N LEU A 124 -0.08 -0.21 -9.70
CA LEU A 124 0.86 -1.02 -8.92
C LEU A 124 0.95 -0.55 -7.47
N ILE A 125 1.02 0.76 -7.21
CA ILE A 125 1.08 1.29 -5.85
C ILE A 125 -0.23 1.04 -5.08
N THR A 126 -1.37 1.07 -5.77
CA THR A 126 -2.68 0.73 -5.18
C THR A 126 -2.70 -0.73 -4.71
N PHE A 127 -2.18 -1.66 -5.51
CA PHE A 127 -2.09 -3.07 -5.12
C PHE A 127 -1.08 -3.30 -3.98
N VAL A 128 0.01 -2.55 -3.95
CA VAL A 128 0.95 -2.58 -2.82
C VAL A 128 0.29 -2.09 -1.55
N ALA A 129 -0.46 -0.98 -1.62
CA ALA A 129 -1.21 -0.45 -0.48
C ALA A 129 -2.28 -1.43 0.01
N ALA A 130 -3.03 -2.06 -0.88
CA ALA A 130 -4.01 -3.10 -0.53
C ALA A 130 -3.36 -4.31 0.15
N SER A 131 -2.22 -4.79 -0.40
CA SER A 131 -1.45 -5.88 0.20
C SER A 131 -0.93 -5.52 1.59
N LEU A 132 -0.50 -4.27 1.78
CA LEU A 132 -0.05 -3.77 3.07
C LEU A 132 -1.21 -3.71 4.08
N LEU A 133 -2.37 -3.21 3.67
CA LEU A 133 -3.57 -3.18 4.52
C LEU A 133 -4.02 -4.59 4.91
N CYS A 134 -4.07 -5.55 3.97
CA CYS A 134 -4.39 -6.93 4.27
C CYS A 134 -3.44 -7.54 5.30
N LYS A 135 -2.13 -7.33 5.13
CA LYS A 135 -1.11 -7.86 6.04
C LYS A 135 -1.16 -7.22 7.42
N LEU A 136 -1.39 -5.90 7.49
CA LEU A 136 -1.60 -5.21 8.76
C LEU A 136 -2.81 -5.77 9.50
N PHE A 137 -3.92 -5.94 8.78
CA PHE A 137 -5.13 -6.51 9.35
C PHE A 137 -4.90 -7.94 9.86
N GLU A 138 -4.24 -8.79 9.08
CA GLU A 138 -3.89 -10.16 9.48
C GLU A 138 -2.99 -10.17 10.71
N ALA A 139 -1.97 -9.33 10.75
CA ALA A 139 -1.06 -9.22 11.90
C ALA A 139 -1.80 -8.80 13.18
N VAL A 140 -2.74 -7.86 13.07
CA VAL A 140 -3.59 -7.43 14.21
C VAL A 140 -4.50 -8.57 14.65
N LEU A 141 -5.14 -9.28 13.71
CA LEU A 141 -5.99 -10.41 14.05
C LEU A 141 -5.22 -11.53 14.77
N ASP A 142 -4.05 -11.91 14.23
CA ASP A 142 -3.24 -13.00 14.79
C ASP A 142 -2.70 -12.65 16.18
N GLN A 143 -2.40 -11.39 16.45
CA GLN A 143 -1.82 -10.98 17.71
C GLN A 143 -2.84 -10.68 18.80
N TYR A 144 -3.99 -10.09 18.44
CA TYR A 144 -4.95 -9.61 19.43
C TYR A 144 -6.21 -10.46 19.49
N VAL A 145 -6.66 -10.99 18.37
CA VAL A 145 -7.94 -11.66 18.29
C VAL A 145 -7.79 -13.18 18.45
N ALA A 146 -6.86 -13.79 17.73
CA ALA A 146 -6.63 -15.23 17.79
C ALA A 146 -6.37 -15.78 19.21
N PRO A 147 -5.53 -15.13 20.07
CA PRO A 147 -5.26 -15.66 21.41
C PRO A 147 -6.50 -15.70 22.32
N TYR A 148 -7.47 -14.80 22.11
CA TYR A 148 -8.71 -14.83 22.90
C TYR A 148 -9.62 -15.99 22.52
N PHE A 149 -9.49 -16.51 21.31
CA PHE A 149 -10.27 -17.64 20.83
C PHE A 149 -9.62 -18.99 21.18
N GLU A 150 -8.29 -19.06 21.26
CA GLU A 150 -7.57 -20.28 21.65
C GLU A 150 -7.87 -20.72 23.10
N ASP A 151 -8.27 -19.80 23.98
CA ASP A 151 -8.60 -20.07 25.39
C ASP A 151 -10.07 -20.52 25.59
N THR A 152 -10.86 -20.58 24.51
CA THR A 152 -12.29 -20.92 24.60
C THR A 152 -12.54 -22.30 23.99
N ASP A 153 -13.03 -23.26 24.74
CA ASP A 153 -13.43 -24.64 24.31
C ASP A 153 -14.61 -24.63 23.32
N ASN A 154 -14.63 -23.70 22.34
CA ASN A 154 -15.81 -23.50 21.48
C ASN A 154 -15.45 -23.63 20.00
N ASP A 155 -15.87 -24.71 19.34
CA ASP A 155 -15.61 -24.99 17.90
C ASP A 155 -16.13 -23.88 16.95
N LEU A 156 -17.00 -22.97 17.42
CA LEU A 156 -17.53 -21.85 16.64
C LEU A 156 -16.46 -20.81 16.32
N ASP A 157 -15.52 -20.60 17.21
CA ASP A 157 -14.48 -19.58 17.11
C ASP A 157 -13.47 -19.95 16.02
N ASP A 158 -13.12 -21.22 15.93
CA ASP A 158 -12.24 -21.78 14.90
C ASP A 158 -12.84 -21.67 13.50
N ALA A 159 -14.17 -21.67 13.38
CA ALA A 159 -14.86 -21.52 12.10
C ALA A 159 -15.06 -20.05 11.70
N LEU A 160 -15.28 -19.14 12.64
CA LEU A 160 -15.60 -17.73 12.37
C LEU A 160 -14.37 -16.91 11.96
N LEU A 161 -13.23 -17.11 12.62
CA LEU A 161 -12.01 -16.33 12.37
C LEU A 161 -11.51 -16.44 10.92
N PRO A 162 -11.42 -17.64 10.28
CA PRO A 162 -11.05 -17.76 8.88
C PRO A 162 -12.06 -17.11 7.92
N ILE A 163 -13.37 -17.17 8.22
CA ILE A 163 -14.42 -16.55 7.41
C ILE A 163 -14.25 -15.03 7.45
N PHE A 164 -14.08 -14.45 8.64
CA PHE A 164 -13.87 -13.03 8.83
C PHE A 164 -12.60 -12.53 8.11
N ARG A 165 -11.49 -13.25 8.25
CA ARG A 165 -10.23 -12.96 7.57
C ARG A 165 -10.38 -12.95 6.05
N ARG A 166 -11.03 -13.96 5.48
CA ARG A 166 -11.31 -14.03 4.04
C ARG A 166 -12.24 -12.92 3.59
N GLY A 167 -13.28 -12.62 4.34
CA GLY A 167 -14.24 -11.55 4.05
C GLY A 167 -13.57 -10.19 3.94
N VAL A 168 -12.79 -9.80 4.95
CA VAL A 168 -12.07 -8.51 4.94
C VAL A 168 -11.04 -8.46 3.81
N ARG A 169 -10.27 -9.53 3.60
CA ARG A 169 -9.32 -9.61 2.48
C ARG A 169 -10.04 -9.41 1.14
N THR A 170 -11.17 -10.08 0.94
CA THR A 170 -11.96 -9.94 -0.30
C THR A 170 -12.42 -8.51 -0.52
N ILE A 171 -12.95 -7.85 0.53
CA ILE A 171 -13.40 -6.45 0.46
C ILE A 171 -12.23 -5.53 0.11
N VAL A 172 -11.08 -5.66 0.76
CA VAL A 172 -9.90 -4.84 0.48
C VAL A 172 -9.44 -5.01 -0.96
N TRP A 173 -9.41 -6.24 -1.49
CA TRP A 173 -9.02 -6.48 -2.88
C TRP A 173 -10.05 -5.97 -3.88
N VAL A 174 -11.35 -6.09 -3.62
CA VAL A 174 -12.39 -5.51 -4.47
C VAL A 174 -12.25 -3.99 -4.54
N VAL A 175 -12.09 -3.32 -3.41
CA VAL A 175 -11.86 -1.87 -3.35
C VAL A 175 -10.56 -1.50 -4.10
N ALA A 176 -9.48 -2.26 -3.91
CA ALA A 176 -8.22 -2.01 -4.59
C ALA A 176 -8.33 -2.14 -6.12
N ILE A 177 -9.08 -3.12 -6.61
CA ILE A 177 -9.33 -3.29 -8.06
C ILE A 177 -10.11 -2.09 -8.61
N ILE A 178 -11.14 -1.62 -7.90
CA ILE A 178 -11.94 -0.47 -8.30
C ILE A 178 -11.06 0.79 -8.37
N LEU A 179 -10.27 1.04 -7.32
CA LEU A 179 -9.33 2.18 -7.29
C LEU A 179 -8.25 2.07 -8.36
N ALA A 180 -7.79 0.85 -8.66
CA ALA A 180 -6.81 0.62 -9.72
C ALA A 180 -7.41 0.93 -11.12
N LEU A 181 -8.68 0.58 -11.36
CA LEU A 181 -9.39 0.92 -12.58
C LEU A 181 -9.58 2.44 -12.73
N ASP A 182 -9.99 3.12 -11.64
CA ASP A 182 -10.10 4.57 -11.59
C ASP A 182 -8.77 5.25 -11.92
N ASN A 183 -7.71 4.84 -11.26
CA ASN A 183 -6.35 5.33 -11.51
C ASN A 183 -5.84 5.03 -12.93
N ALA A 184 -6.36 3.98 -13.57
CA ALA A 184 -6.06 3.65 -14.96
C ALA A 184 -6.90 4.47 -15.96
N GLY A 185 -7.81 5.36 -15.46
CA GLY A 185 -8.64 6.25 -16.28
C GLY A 185 -9.97 5.65 -16.74
N TYR A 186 -10.39 4.53 -16.16
CA TYR A 186 -11.72 3.97 -16.43
C TYR A 186 -12.79 4.64 -15.58
N ASP A 187 -13.96 4.90 -16.17
CA ASP A 187 -15.12 5.39 -15.42
C ASP A 187 -15.71 4.28 -14.54
N ILE A 188 -15.49 4.40 -13.24
CA ILE A 188 -15.98 3.45 -12.23
C ILE A 188 -17.39 3.76 -11.71
N THR A 189 -18.03 4.84 -12.17
CA THR A 189 -19.34 5.29 -11.67
C THR A 189 -20.39 4.19 -11.76
N THR A 190 -20.46 3.49 -12.90
CA THR A 190 -21.40 2.39 -13.12
C THR A 190 -21.12 1.20 -12.19
N VAL A 191 -19.84 0.89 -11.94
CA VAL A 191 -19.42 -0.19 -11.03
C VAL A 191 -19.82 0.16 -9.60
N LEU A 192 -19.57 1.40 -9.18
CA LEU A 192 -19.95 1.88 -7.84
C LEU A 192 -21.46 1.89 -7.64
N ALA A 193 -22.23 2.32 -8.65
CA ALA A 193 -23.68 2.29 -8.62
C ALA A 193 -24.20 0.85 -8.46
N GLY A 194 -23.66 -0.10 -9.26
CA GLY A 194 -24.01 -1.51 -9.15
C GLY A 194 -23.66 -2.11 -7.78
N LEU A 195 -22.48 -1.80 -7.24
CA LEU A 195 -22.09 -2.22 -5.88
C LEU A 195 -22.99 -1.60 -4.80
N GLY A 196 -23.43 -0.36 -4.97
CA GLY A 196 -24.37 0.28 -4.07
C GLY A 196 -25.73 -0.46 -4.02
N VAL A 197 -26.28 -0.81 -5.18
CA VAL A 197 -27.53 -1.60 -5.26
C VAL A 197 -27.33 -2.99 -4.67
N ALA A 198 -26.24 -3.69 -5.02
CA ALA A 198 -25.92 -5.00 -4.46
C ALA A 198 -25.73 -4.94 -2.92
N GLY A 199 -25.05 -3.89 -2.43
CA GLY A 199 -24.88 -3.64 -1.00
C GLY A 199 -26.20 -3.41 -0.28
N MET A 200 -27.12 -2.65 -0.87
CA MET A 200 -28.48 -2.47 -0.30
C MET A 200 -29.24 -3.80 -0.26
N ALA A 201 -29.20 -4.60 -1.32
CA ALA A 201 -29.86 -5.90 -1.36
C ALA A 201 -29.27 -6.85 -0.29
N PHE A 202 -27.94 -6.88 -0.13
CA PHE A 202 -27.27 -7.64 0.90
C PHE A 202 -27.63 -7.16 2.31
N ALA A 203 -27.66 -5.84 2.54
CA ALA A 203 -28.03 -5.26 3.83
C ALA A 203 -29.47 -5.62 4.23
N LEU A 204 -30.42 -5.59 3.27
CA LEU A 204 -31.80 -6.00 3.50
C LEU A 204 -31.90 -7.51 3.81
N ALA A 205 -31.15 -8.34 3.09
CA ALA A 205 -31.13 -9.78 3.35
C ALA A 205 -30.51 -10.13 4.73
N ALA A 206 -29.49 -9.37 5.16
CA ALA A 206 -28.82 -9.59 6.44
C ALA A 206 -29.55 -8.95 7.64
N LYS A 207 -30.53 -8.09 7.42
CA LYS A 207 -31.22 -7.29 8.46
C LYS A 207 -31.70 -8.11 9.64
N ASP A 208 -32.42 -9.20 9.37
CA ASP A 208 -33.03 -10.00 10.43
C ASP A 208 -31.98 -10.77 11.24
N SER A 209 -30.92 -11.25 10.58
CA SER A 209 -29.78 -11.90 11.25
C SER A 209 -29.05 -10.93 12.17
N LEU A 210 -28.78 -9.71 11.68
CA LEU A 210 -28.16 -8.65 12.47
C LEU A 210 -29.05 -8.23 13.64
N SER A 211 -30.37 -8.07 13.41
CA SER A 211 -31.33 -7.74 14.47
C SER A 211 -31.33 -8.77 15.58
N ASN A 212 -31.33 -10.07 15.25
CA ASN A 212 -31.28 -11.15 16.24
C ASN A 212 -29.95 -11.16 17.00
N LEU A 213 -28.84 -10.91 16.31
CA LEU A 213 -27.50 -10.82 16.93
C LEU A 213 -27.45 -9.68 17.95
N PHE A 214 -27.90 -8.47 17.56
CA PHE A 214 -27.97 -7.33 18.47
C PHE A 214 -28.95 -7.55 19.63
N GLY A 215 -30.11 -8.18 19.37
CA GLY A 215 -31.04 -8.56 20.42
C GLY A 215 -30.41 -9.51 21.45
N GLY A 216 -29.71 -10.53 20.99
CA GLY A 216 -28.94 -11.42 21.85
C GLY A 216 -27.86 -10.72 22.65
N PHE A 217 -27.11 -9.82 22.00
CA PHE A 217 -26.08 -9.01 22.66
C PHE A 217 -26.65 -8.11 23.76
N THR A 218 -27.80 -7.44 23.49
CA THR A 218 -28.49 -6.59 24.47
C THR A 218 -28.94 -7.41 25.69
N ILE A 219 -29.53 -8.60 25.48
CA ILE A 219 -29.92 -9.48 26.56
C ILE A 219 -28.71 -9.91 27.41
N PHE A 220 -27.59 -10.20 26.77
CA PHE A 220 -26.36 -10.59 27.46
C PHE A 220 -25.76 -9.45 28.29
N THR A 221 -25.79 -8.22 27.75
CA THR A 221 -25.21 -7.03 28.38
C THR A 221 -26.09 -6.50 29.51
N ASP A 222 -27.37 -6.32 29.24
CA ASP A 222 -28.32 -5.70 30.20
C ASP A 222 -28.83 -6.69 31.25
N LYS A 223 -28.67 -8.01 31.00
CA LYS A 223 -29.12 -9.10 31.91
C LYS A 223 -30.49 -8.84 32.51
N PRO A 224 -31.56 -8.56 31.69
CA PRO A 224 -32.90 -8.24 32.20
C PRO A 224 -33.54 -9.40 33.00
N PHE A 225 -33.03 -10.62 32.82
CA PHE A 225 -33.36 -11.80 33.63
C PHE A 225 -32.11 -12.61 33.90
N SER A 226 -32.03 -13.24 35.05
CA SER A 226 -30.98 -14.19 35.39
C SER A 226 -31.50 -15.62 35.34
N LEU A 227 -30.62 -16.60 35.03
CA LEU A 227 -30.98 -18.02 34.94
C LEU A 227 -31.48 -18.62 36.25
N LYS A 228 -31.67 -17.85 37.32
CA LYS A 228 -32.15 -18.24 38.62
C LYS A 228 -33.45 -17.55 39.05
N ASP A 229 -34.00 -16.66 38.23
CA ASP A 229 -35.32 -16.07 38.38
C ASP A 229 -36.37 -16.96 37.67
#